data_2d9e2ad9b5bf2e9a6acc09dc955de13f
#
_entry.id   2d9e2ad9b5bf2e9a6acc09dc955de13f
#
_cell.length_a   1.000
_cell.length_b   1.000
_cell.length_c   1.000
_cell.angle_alpha   90.00
_cell.angle_beta   90.00
_cell.angle_gamma   90.00
#
_symmetry.space_group_name_H-M   'P 1'
#
loop_
_entity.id
_entity.type
_entity.pdbx_description
1 polymer ?
#
loop_
_entity_poly.entity_id
_entity_poly.type
_entity_poly.pdbx_seq_one_letter_code
_entity_poly.pdbx_strand_id
1 'polypeptide(L)'
;MTKVLVIKAHPHVEDSVSISVADYFIKKYQELHPDDEIITHDLYAEEVPPLNDTTMEAWKHQRNGQPLSDEEQQVIAAHNQWLNEFLEADKYVFVNPMYNFFLPAEMKQYVDIIAVPRKTFKYTEKGPVGLLENKKALHIQTAGSVYHGTPLEKFDFGGTYLKLALKLFGVDDFTDLYIEGVDQFRDRRDTIKEKAMQDAAKIAEKF
;
A
#
# COMPACT_ATOMS: atom_id res chain seq x y z
N MET A 1 9.56 -16.30 11.35
CA MET A 1 8.88 -15.07 11.77
C MET A 1 8.79 -14.19 10.55
N THR A 2 7.60 -14.05 10.01
CA THR A 2 7.31 -13.25 8.80
C THR A 2 7.03 -11.82 9.21
N LYS A 3 7.51 -10.84 8.45
CA LYS A 3 7.17 -9.43 8.67
C LYS A 3 6.03 -9.02 7.72
N VAL A 4 4.94 -8.51 8.28
CA VAL A 4 3.78 -8.01 7.55
C VAL A 4 3.71 -6.50 7.71
N LEU A 5 3.79 -5.76 6.61
CA LEU A 5 3.70 -4.31 6.59
C LEU A 5 2.31 -3.87 6.13
N VAL A 6 1.58 -3.19 7.00
CA VAL A 6 0.22 -2.71 6.77
C VAL A 6 0.24 -1.20 6.57
N ILE A 7 -0.22 -0.74 5.41
CA ILE A 7 -0.26 0.67 5.02
C ILE A 7 -1.71 1.10 4.91
N LYS A 8 -2.15 1.96 5.84
CA LYS A 8 -3.51 2.48 5.91
C LYS A 8 -3.55 3.93 5.42
N ALA A 9 -4.47 4.23 4.52
CA ALA A 9 -4.70 5.58 4.01
C ALA A 9 -6.19 5.95 4.04
N HIS A 10 -6.66 6.43 5.19
CA HIS A 10 -8.03 6.92 5.36
C HIS A 10 -8.09 8.03 6.42
N PRO A 11 -8.66 9.23 6.11
CA PRO A 11 -8.68 10.35 7.04
C PRO A 11 -9.61 10.16 8.25
N HIS A 12 -10.59 9.26 8.16
CA HIS A 12 -11.58 8.95 9.22
C HIS A 12 -11.54 7.47 9.55
N VAL A 13 -10.70 7.10 10.50
CA VAL A 13 -10.45 5.68 10.85
C VAL A 13 -11.70 5.02 11.44
N GLU A 14 -12.45 5.72 12.32
CA GLU A 14 -13.58 5.16 13.08
C GLU A 14 -14.75 4.72 12.17
N ASP A 15 -15.05 5.48 11.11
CA ASP A 15 -16.18 5.22 10.21
C ASP A 15 -15.79 4.47 8.93
N SER A 16 -14.51 4.14 8.77
CA SER A 16 -13.98 3.53 7.56
C SER A 16 -14.31 2.05 7.46
N VAL A 17 -14.98 1.67 6.36
CA VAL A 17 -15.23 0.25 6.06
C VAL A 17 -13.93 -0.46 5.70
N SER A 18 -13.02 0.15 4.90
CA SER A 18 -11.75 -0.45 4.54
C SER A 18 -10.88 -0.72 5.76
N ILE A 19 -10.77 0.24 6.69
CA ILE A 19 -10.00 0.06 7.93
C ILE A 19 -10.62 -1.03 8.80
N SER A 20 -11.94 -1.00 9.01
CA SER A 20 -12.63 -2.04 9.79
C SER A 20 -12.41 -3.45 9.25
N VAL A 21 -12.44 -3.64 7.93
CA VAL A 21 -12.20 -4.93 7.28
C VAL A 21 -10.72 -5.32 7.37
N ALA A 22 -9.81 -4.36 7.23
CA ALA A 22 -8.39 -4.60 7.38
C ALA A 22 -8.03 -5.02 8.82
N ASP A 23 -8.58 -4.35 9.84
CA ASP A 23 -8.36 -4.71 11.24
C ASP A 23 -8.90 -6.11 11.56
N TYR A 24 -10.04 -6.47 10.97
CA TYR A 24 -10.56 -7.83 11.07
C TYR A 24 -9.65 -8.85 10.38
N PHE A 25 -9.14 -8.53 9.18
CA PHE A 25 -8.14 -9.35 8.49
C PHE A 25 -6.89 -9.56 9.34
N ILE A 26 -6.31 -8.49 9.87
CA ILE A 26 -5.10 -8.52 10.69
C ILE A 26 -5.33 -9.39 11.93
N LYS A 27 -6.47 -9.22 12.60
CA LYS A 27 -6.83 -10.06 13.76
C LYS A 27 -6.88 -11.54 13.38
N LYS A 28 -7.53 -11.89 12.25
CA LYS A 28 -7.62 -13.27 11.77
C LYS A 28 -6.27 -13.83 11.36
N TYR A 29 -5.45 -13.02 10.72
CA TYR A 29 -4.09 -13.39 10.36
C TYR A 29 -3.22 -13.68 11.60
N GLN A 30 -3.28 -12.83 12.63
CA GLN A 30 -2.54 -13.03 13.89
C GLN A 30 -3.00 -14.26 14.66
N GLU A 31 -4.29 -14.59 14.64
CA GLU A 31 -4.81 -15.84 15.22
C GLU A 31 -4.18 -17.09 14.59
N LEU A 32 -3.85 -17.04 13.28
CA LEU A 32 -3.25 -18.11 12.50
C LEU A 32 -1.70 -18.10 12.54
N HIS A 33 -1.12 -16.91 12.68
CA HIS A 33 0.33 -16.67 12.64
C HIS A 33 0.78 -15.83 13.85
N PRO A 34 0.70 -16.38 15.09
CA PRO A 34 0.93 -15.60 16.31
C PRO A 34 2.38 -15.09 16.47
N ASP A 35 3.34 -15.71 15.78
CA ASP A 35 4.76 -15.36 15.87
C ASP A 35 5.19 -14.33 14.79
N ASP A 36 4.30 -13.93 13.89
CA ASP A 36 4.64 -12.98 12.83
C ASP A 36 4.57 -11.53 13.35
N GLU A 37 5.52 -10.72 12.91
CA GLU A 37 5.61 -9.30 13.24
C GLU A 37 4.69 -8.49 12.31
N ILE A 38 3.83 -7.65 12.89
CA ILE A 38 2.97 -6.73 12.13
C ILE A 38 3.38 -5.29 12.42
N ILE A 39 3.83 -4.60 11.39
CA ILE A 39 4.14 -3.17 11.39
C ILE A 39 2.98 -2.46 10.67
N THR A 40 2.41 -1.44 11.31
CA THR A 40 1.29 -0.68 10.72
C THR A 40 1.63 0.79 10.64
N HIS A 41 1.43 1.39 9.46
CA HIS A 41 1.49 2.82 9.22
C HIS A 41 0.10 3.37 8.91
N ASP A 42 -0.24 4.47 9.56
CA ASP A 42 -1.39 5.31 9.22
C ASP A 42 -0.90 6.58 8.52
N LEU A 43 -1.04 6.61 7.19
CA LEU A 43 -0.51 7.70 6.37
C LEU A 43 -1.18 9.06 6.61
N TYR A 44 -2.30 9.11 7.35
CA TYR A 44 -2.95 10.36 7.76
C TYR A 44 -2.56 10.80 9.17
N ALA A 45 -2.01 9.91 9.98
CA ALA A 45 -1.54 10.20 11.34
C ALA A 45 -0.02 10.43 11.40
N GLU A 46 0.72 9.91 10.42
CA GLU A 46 2.18 9.98 10.36
C GLU A 46 2.65 10.98 9.29
N GLU A 47 3.79 11.59 9.49
CA GLU A 47 4.40 12.48 8.51
C GLU A 47 5.11 11.66 7.42
N VAL A 48 4.40 11.44 6.32
CA VAL A 48 4.97 10.75 5.14
C VAL A 48 6.01 11.68 4.48
N PRO A 49 7.29 11.28 4.34
CA PRO A 49 8.32 12.14 3.76
C PRO A 49 7.94 12.63 2.36
N PRO A 50 8.00 13.94 2.08
CA PRO A 50 7.58 14.48 0.79
C PRO A 50 8.63 14.24 -0.30
N LEU A 51 8.17 14.07 -1.54
CA LEU A 51 9.01 14.16 -2.72
C LEU A 51 9.02 15.62 -3.22
N ASN A 52 9.88 16.44 -2.61
CA ASN A 52 9.99 17.87 -2.87
C ASN A 52 11.39 18.26 -3.40
N ASP A 53 11.64 19.56 -3.55
CA ASP A 53 12.90 20.09 -4.05
C ASP A 53 14.10 19.68 -3.18
N THR A 54 13.98 19.80 -1.86
CA THR A 54 15.03 19.36 -0.90
C THR A 54 15.36 17.88 -1.09
N THR A 55 14.36 17.02 -1.24
CA THR A 55 14.55 15.58 -1.49
C THR A 55 15.28 15.33 -2.81
N MET A 56 14.89 16.04 -3.87
CA MET A 56 15.50 15.89 -5.20
C MET A 56 16.96 16.35 -5.20
N GLU A 57 17.28 17.48 -4.58
CA GLU A 57 18.67 17.97 -4.46
C GLU A 57 19.49 17.04 -3.57
N ALA A 58 18.97 16.55 -2.44
CA ALA A 58 19.62 15.59 -1.57
C ALA A 58 20.03 14.31 -2.33
N TRP A 59 19.12 13.74 -3.12
CA TRP A 59 19.43 12.59 -3.97
C TRP A 59 20.48 12.89 -5.04
N LYS A 60 20.45 14.08 -5.62
CA LYS A 60 21.43 14.52 -6.60
C LYS A 60 22.82 14.67 -5.96
N HIS A 61 22.93 15.33 -4.80
CA HIS A 61 24.16 15.45 -4.05
C HIS A 61 24.73 14.08 -3.66
N GLN A 62 23.89 13.20 -3.09
CA GLN A 62 24.28 11.84 -2.74
C GLN A 62 24.83 11.06 -3.94
N ARG A 63 24.15 11.11 -5.09
CA ARG A 63 24.56 10.42 -6.33
C ARG A 63 25.89 10.94 -6.86
N ASN A 64 26.18 12.23 -6.67
CA ASN A 64 27.40 12.90 -7.13
C ASN A 64 28.55 12.86 -6.10
N GLY A 65 28.35 12.21 -4.94
CA GLY A 65 29.33 12.17 -3.86
C GLY A 65 29.59 13.53 -3.18
N GLN A 66 28.63 14.45 -3.28
CA GLN A 66 28.69 15.76 -2.64
C GLN A 66 28.23 15.69 -1.18
N PRO A 67 28.73 16.54 -0.28
CA PRO A 67 28.27 16.59 1.09
C PRO A 67 26.80 17.03 1.14
N LEU A 68 26.02 16.42 2.06
CA LEU A 68 24.65 16.80 2.32
C LEU A 68 24.58 17.85 3.43
N SER A 69 23.67 18.80 3.33
CA SER A 69 23.28 19.66 4.45
C SER A 69 22.57 18.87 5.54
N ASP A 70 22.41 19.45 6.72
CA ASP A 70 21.70 18.82 7.84
C ASP A 70 20.24 18.51 7.49
N GLU A 71 19.56 19.42 6.76
CA GLU A 71 18.19 19.22 6.27
C GLU A 71 18.11 18.07 5.26
N GLU A 72 19.05 18.02 4.31
CA GLU A 72 19.10 16.93 3.32
C GLU A 72 19.40 15.58 3.99
N GLN A 73 20.24 15.53 5.01
CA GLN A 73 20.49 14.31 5.79
C GLN A 73 19.22 13.81 6.49
N GLN A 74 18.44 14.71 7.09
CA GLN A 74 17.18 14.38 7.75
C GLN A 74 16.17 13.82 6.76
N VAL A 75 15.99 14.46 5.59
CA VAL A 75 15.09 14.00 4.54
C VAL A 75 15.49 12.62 4.03
N ILE A 76 16.77 12.40 3.74
CA ILE A 76 17.28 11.09 3.29
C ILE A 76 17.08 10.03 4.36
N ALA A 77 17.31 10.34 5.64
CA ALA A 77 17.11 9.40 6.74
C ALA A 77 15.63 8.98 6.84
N ALA A 78 14.71 9.95 6.78
CA ALA A 78 13.28 9.68 6.80
C ALA A 78 12.83 8.79 5.62
N HIS A 79 13.22 9.13 4.39
CA HIS A 79 12.93 8.30 3.21
C HIS A 79 13.50 6.88 3.34
N ASN A 80 14.75 6.76 3.81
CA ASN A 80 15.39 5.45 3.98
C ASN A 80 14.72 4.59 5.04
N GLN A 81 14.19 5.17 6.12
CA GLN A 81 13.45 4.43 7.13
C GLN A 81 12.25 3.72 6.50
N TRP A 82 11.35 4.45 5.83
CA TRP A 82 10.16 3.91 5.18
C TRP A 82 10.50 2.89 4.10
N LEU A 83 11.52 3.18 3.28
CA LEU A 83 11.98 2.27 2.24
C LEU A 83 12.54 0.97 2.82
N ASN A 84 13.36 1.04 3.88
CA ASN A 84 13.96 -0.15 4.49
C ASN A 84 12.90 -1.05 5.12
N GLU A 85 11.90 -0.50 5.82
CA GLU A 85 10.78 -1.25 6.35
C GLU A 85 10.02 -1.99 5.22
N PHE A 86 9.80 -1.33 4.07
CA PHE A 86 9.20 -1.97 2.89
C PHE A 86 10.09 -3.10 2.33
N LEU A 87 11.40 -2.89 2.22
CA LEU A 87 12.32 -3.91 1.71
C LEU A 87 12.43 -5.14 2.63
N GLU A 88 12.37 -4.91 3.95
CA GLU A 88 12.47 -5.97 4.96
C GLU A 88 11.18 -6.78 5.12
N ALA A 89 10.03 -6.19 4.84
CA ALA A 89 8.75 -6.89 4.95
C ALA A 89 8.63 -8.03 3.94
N ASP A 90 7.99 -9.12 4.33
CA ASP A 90 7.71 -10.29 3.49
C ASP A 90 6.34 -10.20 2.83
N LYS A 91 5.40 -9.54 3.49
CA LYS A 91 4.02 -9.36 3.04
C LYS A 91 3.57 -7.93 3.23
N TYR A 92 2.72 -7.48 2.33
CA TYR A 92 2.18 -6.11 2.32
C TYR A 92 0.66 -6.11 2.35
N VAL A 93 0.05 -5.22 3.14
CA VAL A 93 -1.39 -4.99 3.15
C VAL A 93 -1.65 -3.51 2.90
N PHE A 94 -2.14 -3.17 1.72
CA PHE A 94 -2.52 -1.80 1.37
C PHE A 94 -4.01 -1.60 1.60
N VAL A 95 -4.37 -0.55 2.33
CA VAL A 95 -5.75 -0.31 2.76
C VAL A 95 -6.15 1.13 2.45
N ASN A 96 -7.11 1.31 1.54
CA ASN A 96 -7.57 2.64 1.17
C ASN A 96 -8.99 2.66 0.60
N PRO A 97 -9.68 3.81 0.62
CA PRO A 97 -10.84 4.05 -0.22
C PRO A 97 -10.40 4.42 -1.65
N MET A 98 -11.29 4.24 -2.61
CA MET A 98 -11.15 4.86 -3.92
C MET A 98 -11.60 6.32 -3.84
N TYR A 99 -10.70 7.27 -4.06
CA TYR A 99 -11.01 8.68 -4.19
C TYR A 99 -10.82 9.16 -5.63
N ASN A 100 -11.88 9.67 -6.24
CA ASN A 100 -11.85 10.17 -7.63
C ASN A 100 -11.21 9.16 -8.61
N PHE A 101 -11.61 7.89 -8.51
CA PHE A 101 -11.12 6.77 -9.33
C PHE A 101 -9.66 6.39 -9.08
N PHE A 102 -9.04 6.92 -8.01
CA PHE A 102 -7.64 6.71 -7.73
C PHE A 102 -7.38 6.42 -6.24
N LEU A 103 -6.11 6.22 -5.88
CA LEU A 103 -5.65 6.12 -4.50
C LEU A 103 -5.73 7.49 -3.81
N PRO A 104 -5.86 7.55 -2.47
CA PRO A 104 -5.60 8.76 -1.71
C PRO A 104 -4.20 9.32 -2.00
N ALA A 105 -4.03 10.63 -1.89
CA ALA A 105 -2.77 11.30 -2.20
C ALA A 105 -1.61 10.78 -1.33
N GLU A 106 -1.88 10.50 -0.07
CA GLU A 106 -0.94 9.97 0.91
C GLU A 106 -0.45 8.57 0.52
N MET A 107 -1.35 7.70 0.00
CA MET A 107 -0.97 6.39 -0.51
C MET A 107 -0.08 6.52 -1.75
N LYS A 108 -0.38 7.48 -2.64
CA LYS A 108 0.47 7.75 -3.81
C LYS A 108 1.84 8.27 -3.37
N GLN A 109 1.91 9.15 -2.38
CA GLN A 109 3.17 9.65 -1.81
C GLN A 109 3.99 8.50 -1.21
N TYR A 110 3.36 7.59 -0.48
CA TYR A 110 4.02 6.38 0.02
C TYR A 110 4.62 5.52 -1.12
N VAL A 111 3.85 5.29 -2.19
CA VAL A 111 4.36 4.55 -3.36
C VAL A 111 5.57 5.25 -3.99
N ASP A 112 5.62 6.58 -4.00
CA ASP A 112 6.78 7.33 -4.50
C ASP A 112 8.03 7.14 -3.64
N ILE A 113 7.88 6.97 -2.31
CA ILE A 113 9.01 6.68 -1.41
C ILE A 113 9.62 5.32 -1.70
N ILE A 114 8.81 4.31 -1.94
CA ILE A 114 9.28 2.93 -2.15
C ILE A 114 9.70 2.65 -3.59
N ALA A 115 9.35 3.50 -4.55
CA ALA A 115 9.72 3.37 -5.96
C ALA A 115 11.16 3.86 -6.23
N VAL A 116 12.15 3.19 -5.67
CA VAL A 116 13.56 3.62 -5.74
C VAL A 116 14.37 2.74 -6.69
N PRO A 117 14.94 3.30 -7.78
CA PRO A 117 15.81 2.58 -8.68
C PRO A 117 17.02 1.95 -7.96
N ARG A 118 17.35 0.71 -8.29
CA ARG A 118 18.40 -0.13 -7.69
C ARG A 118 18.11 -0.61 -6.26
N LYS A 119 16.91 -0.33 -5.76
CA LYS A 119 16.41 -0.85 -4.48
C LYS A 119 15.19 -1.76 -4.69
N THR A 120 14.10 -1.25 -5.23
CA THR A 120 12.88 -2.01 -5.53
C THR A 120 12.81 -2.48 -6.98
N PHE A 121 13.46 -1.79 -7.91
CA PHE A 121 13.57 -2.17 -9.31
C PHE A 121 14.86 -1.64 -9.94
N LYS A 122 15.19 -2.10 -11.15
CA LYS A 122 16.30 -1.58 -11.97
C LYS A 122 15.92 -1.48 -13.43
N TYR A 123 16.49 -0.51 -14.11
CA TYR A 123 16.40 -0.41 -15.59
C TYR A 123 17.41 -1.34 -16.25
N THR A 124 16.98 -2.01 -17.31
CA THR A 124 17.81 -2.85 -18.18
C THR A 124 17.56 -2.46 -19.64
N GLU A 125 18.38 -2.97 -20.56
CA GLU A 125 18.17 -2.76 -22.00
C GLU A 125 16.82 -3.29 -22.51
N LYS A 126 16.22 -4.26 -21.78
CA LYS A 126 14.92 -4.86 -22.09
C LYS A 126 13.75 -4.23 -21.33
N GLY A 127 14.00 -3.15 -20.58
CA GLY A 127 13.03 -2.49 -19.74
C GLY A 127 13.30 -2.64 -18.24
N PRO A 128 12.39 -2.15 -17.38
CA PRO A 128 12.54 -2.26 -15.94
C PRO A 128 12.32 -3.70 -15.45
N VAL A 129 13.08 -4.09 -14.42
CA VAL A 129 12.99 -5.40 -13.76
C VAL A 129 12.89 -5.19 -12.25
N GLY A 130 11.95 -5.86 -11.61
CA GLY A 130 11.79 -5.87 -10.16
C GLY A 130 12.95 -6.56 -9.45
N LEU A 131 13.19 -6.14 -8.21
CA LEU A 131 14.27 -6.67 -7.37
C LEU A 131 13.76 -7.38 -6.12
N LEU A 132 12.45 -7.32 -5.86
CA LEU A 132 11.85 -8.05 -4.74
C LEU A 132 11.46 -9.46 -5.19
N GLU A 133 11.73 -10.42 -4.33
CA GLU A 133 11.43 -11.83 -4.60
C GLU A 133 10.64 -12.44 -3.44
N ASN A 134 9.73 -13.38 -3.75
CA ASN A 134 8.94 -14.11 -2.75
C ASN A 134 8.10 -13.23 -1.83
N LYS A 135 7.65 -12.06 -2.32
CA LYS A 135 6.79 -11.14 -1.58
C LYS A 135 5.33 -11.34 -1.99
N LYS A 136 4.41 -11.11 -1.04
CA LYS A 136 2.96 -11.13 -1.27
C LYS A 136 2.34 -9.78 -0.96
N ALA A 137 1.27 -9.43 -1.65
CA ALA A 137 0.50 -8.21 -1.36
C ALA A 137 -1.00 -8.48 -1.35
N LEU A 138 -1.69 -7.87 -0.38
CA LEU A 138 -3.14 -7.75 -0.32
C LEU A 138 -3.52 -6.28 -0.45
N HIS A 139 -4.45 -5.99 -1.34
CA HIS A 139 -5.06 -4.67 -1.46
C HIS A 139 -6.51 -4.73 -1.00
N ILE A 140 -6.87 -3.95 0.02
CA ILE A 140 -8.22 -3.80 0.56
C ILE A 140 -8.74 -2.43 0.17
N GLN A 141 -9.63 -2.37 -0.83
CA GLN A 141 -10.14 -1.11 -1.36
C GLN A 141 -11.65 -1.02 -1.17
N THR A 142 -12.13 0.11 -0.62
CA THR A 142 -13.55 0.44 -0.65
C THR A 142 -13.89 1.41 -1.77
N ALA A 143 -15.08 1.26 -2.37
CA ALA A 143 -15.61 2.19 -3.34
C ALA A 143 -17.11 2.42 -3.11
N GLY A 144 -17.56 3.67 -3.31
CA GLY A 144 -18.96 4.05 -3.15
C GLY A 144 -19.90 3.34 -4.13
N SER A 145 -19.47 3.12 -5.37
CA SER A 145 -20.19 2.42 -6.43
C SER A 145 -19.57 1.05 -6.72
N VAL A 146 -20.26 0.24 -7.51
CA VAL A 146 -19.75 -1.05 -8.03
C VAL A 146 -18.99 -0.80 -9.33
N TYR A 147 -17.72 -1.19 -9.35
CA TYR A 147 -16.82 -1.06 -10.51
C TYR A 147 -16.48 -2.42 -11.11
N HIS A 148 -15.97 -3.35 -10.31
CA HIS A 148 -15.47 -4.64 -10.80
C HIS A 148 -16.59 -5.56 -11.29
N GLY A 149 -16.31 -6.25 -12.42
CA GLY A 149 -17.31 -7.04 -13.10
C GLY A 149 -18.36 -6.23 -13.90
N THR A 150 -18.16 -4.91 -14.03
CA THR A 150 -19.01 -4.01 -14.81
C THR A 150 -18.17 -3.21 -15.83
N PRO A 151 -18.81 -2.51 -16.80
CA PRO A 151 -18.09 -1.63 -17.73
C PRO A 151 -17.34 -0.47 -17.04
N LEU A 152 -17.59 -0.21 -15.74
CA LEU A 152 -16.94 0.83 -14.95
C LEU A 152 -15.57 0.39 -14.40
N GLU A 153 -15.22 -0.88 -14.45
CA GLU A 153 -13.95 -1.44 -13.96
C GLU A 153 -12.73 -0.70 -14.52
N LYS A 154 -12.80 -0.26 -15.76
CA LYS A 154 -11.76 0.56 -16.41
C LYS A 154 -11.47 1.90 -15.72
N PHE A 155 -12.32 2.35 -14.82
CA PHE A 155 -12.15 3.57 -14.04
C PHE A 155 -11.45 3.33 -12.68
N ASP A 156 -11.17 2.08 -12.31
CA ASP A 156 -10.29 1.81 -11.16
C ASP A 156 -8.82 2.00 -11.55
N PHE A 157 -8.44 3.26 -11.70
CA PHE A 157 -7.05 3.62 -11.98
C PHE A 157 -6.15 3.39 -10.75
N GLY A 158 -6.70 3.53 -9.53
CA GLY A 158 -5.94 3.40 -8.29
C GLY A 158 -5.49 1.97 -8.04
N GLY A 159 -6.40 1.00 -8.07
CA GLY A 159 -6.08 -0.41 -7.91
C GLY A 159 -5.18 -0.91 -9.04
N THR A 160 -5.47 -0.52 -10.29
CA THR A 160 -4.62 -0.82 -11.46
C THR A 160 -3.21 -0.26 -11.27
N TYR A 161 -3.06 0.99 -10.83
CA TYR A 161 -1.77 1.62 -10.61
C TYR A 161 -0.98 0.92 -9.52
N LEU A 162 -1.58 0.64 -8.36
CA LEU A 162 -0.91 -0.02 -7.24
C LEU A 162 -0.39 -1.40 -7.65
N LYS A 163 -1.23 -2.19 -8.31
CA LYS A 163 -0.86 -3.51 -8.82
C LYS A 163 0.31 -3.45 -9.81
N LEU A 164 0.29 -2.50 -10.74
CA LEU A 164 1.38 -2.32 -11.70
C LEU A 164 2.67 -1.83 -11.03
N ALA A 165 2.57 -0.93 -10.04
CA ALA A 165 3.74 -0.46 -9.29
C ALA A 165 4.39 -1.61 -8.49
N LEU A 166 3.59 -2.40 -7.77
CA LEU A 166 4.11 -3.55 -7.02
C LEU A 166 4.70 -4.63 -7.95
N LYS A 167 4.06 -4.89 -9.09
CA LYS A 167 4.61 -5.78 -10.12
C LYS A 167 5.94 -5.25 -10.68
N LEU A 168 6.07 -3.92 -10.89
CA LEU A 168 7.33 -3.30 -11.27
C LEU A 168 8.43 -3.59 -10.23
N PHE A 169 8.08 -3.66 -8.95
CA PHE A 169 9.05 -3.96 -7.89
C PHE A 169 9.39 -5.46 -7.80
N GLY A 170 8.61 -6.34 -8.43
CA GLY A 170 8.79 -7.80 -8.40
C GLY A 170 7.81 -8.54 -7.48
N VAL A 171 6.75 -7.86 -7.02
CA VAL A 171 5.69 -8.49 -6.23
C VAL A 171 4.60 -8.99 -7.19
N ASP A 172 4.66 -10.28 -7.54
CA ASP A 172 3.73 -10.91 -8.48
C ASP A 172 2.53 -11.59 -7.80
N ASP A 173 2.67 -12.01 -6.53
CA ASP A 173 1.58 -12.59 -5.73
C ASP A 173 0.75 -11.46 -5.11
N PHE A 174 -0.30 -11.06 -5.84
CA PHE A 174 -1.14 -9.92 -5.50
C PHE A 174 -2.61 -10.32 -5.45
N THR A 175 -3.26 -10.06 -4.32
CA THR A 175 -4.67 -10.31 -4.07
C THR A 175 -5.42 -9.00 -3.85
N ASP A 176 -6.57 -8.84 -4.51
CA ASP A 176 -7.48 -7.72 -4.27
C ASP A 176 -8.69 -8.17 -3.43
N LEU A 177 -9.08 -7.36 -2.47
CA LEU A 177 -10.36 -7.41 -1.76
C LEU A 177 -11.12 -6.11 -2.00
N TYR A 178 -12.00 -6.13 -2.98
CA TYR A 178 -12.85 -4.99 -3.32
C TYR A 178 -14.11 -4.98 -2.47
N ILE A 179 -14.40 -3.85 -1.83
CA ILE A 179 -15.57 -3.61 -0.99
C ILE A 179 -16.37 -2.49 -1.65
N GLU A 180 -17.28 -2.84 -2.53
CA GLU A 180 -17.91 -1.91 -3.44
C GLU A 180 -19.39 -1.68 -3.16
N GLY A 181 -19.92 -0.54 -3.63
CA GLY A 181 -21.33 -0.19 -3.52
C GLY A 181 -21.74 0.34 -2.14
N VAL A 182 -20.77 0.74 -1.30
CA VAL A 182 -21.06 1.17 0.08
C VAL A 182 -21.91 2.44 0.18
N ASP A 183 -21.90 3.30 -0.85
CA ASP A 183 -22.74 4.48 -0.95
C ASP A 183 -23.90 4.28 -1.92
N GLN A 184 -23.72 3.45 -2.94
CA GLN A 184 -24.75 3.10 -3.89
C GLN A 184 -25.89 2.32 -3.22
N PHE A 185 -25.57 1.45 -2.26
CA PHE A 185 -26.51 0.59 -1.54
C PHE A 185 -26.41 0.83 -0.02
N ARG A 186 -26.73 2.05 0.41
CA ARG A 186 -26.57 2.47 1.82
C ARG A 186 -27.35 1.60 2.80
N ASP A 187 -28.52 1.10 2.39
CA ASP A 187 -29.36 0.18 3.16
C ASP A 187 -28.73 -1.22 3.36
N ARG A 188 -27.73 -1.56 2.54
CA ARG A 188 -26.98 -2.83 2.61
C ARG A 188 -25.51 -2.68 3.02
N ARG A 189 -25.11 -1.50 3.48
CA ARG A 189 -23.72 -1.21 3.84
C ARG A 189 -23.14 -2.20 4.86
N ASP A 190 -23.93 -2.55 5.90
CA ASP A 190 -23.50 -3.53 6.91
C ASP A 190 -23.35 -4.93 6.32
N THR A 191 -24.29 -5.38 5.49
CA THR A 191 -24.19 -6.66 4.80
C THR A 191 -22.99 -6.72 3.86
N ILE A 192 -22.67 -5.63 3.15
CA ILE A 192 -21.47 -5.52 2.31
C ILE A 192 -20.20 -5.66 3.16
N LYS A 193 -20.16 -4.96 4.29
CA LYS A 193 -19.04 -5.03 5.25
C LYS A 193 -18.87 -6.44 5.83
N GLU A 194 -19.96 -7.06 6.29
CA GLU A 194 -19.94 -8.43 6.84
C GLU A 194 -19.42 -9.45 5.81
N LYS A 195 -19.90 -9.36 4.55
CA LYS A 195 -19.40 -10.20 3.47
C LYS A 195 -17.90 -9.98 3.23
N ALA A 196 -17.44 -8.74 3.20
CA ALA A 196 -16.03 -8.41 3.05
C ALA A 196 -15.16 -8.98 4.20
N MET A 197 -15.66 -8.95 5.45
CA MET A 197 -14.99 -9.59 6.59
C MET A 197 -14.88 -11.11 6.44
N GLN A 198 -15.93 -11.78 5.94
CA GLN A 198 -15.88 -13.23 5.66
C GLN A 198 -14.85 -13.54 4.56
N ASP A 199 -14.77 -12.72 3.52
CA ASP A 199 -13.80 -12.90 2.44
C ASP A 199 -12.37 -12.58 2.94
N ALA A 200 -12.20 -11.55 3.79
CA ALA A 200 -10.94 -11.24 4.47
C ALA A 200 -10.43 -12.40 5.34
N ALA A 201 -11.32 -13.08 6.08
CA ALA A 201 -10.95 -14.27 6.86
C ALA A 201 -10.40 -15.40 5.97
N LYS A 202 -11.05 -15.68 4.83
CA LYS A 202 -10.58 -16.70 3.87
C LYS A 202 -9.23 -16.33 3.23
N ILE A 203 -8.99 -15.02 3.02
CA ILE A 203 -7.71 -14.53 2.52
C ILE A 203 -6.64 -14.75 3.60
N ALA A 204 -6.93 -14.44 4.87
CA ALA A 204 -5.98 -14.64 5.97
C ALA A 204 -5.49 -16.09 6.11
N GLU A 205 -6.33 -17.09 5.78
CA GLU A 205 -5.95 -18.51 5.79
C GLU A 205 -4.88 -18.87 4.74
N LYS A 206 -4.72 -18.05 3.69
CA LYS A 206 -3.84 -18.34 2.53
C LYS A 206 -2.73 -17.30 2.38
N PHE A 207 -2.84 -16.21 3.09
CA PHE A 207 -1.90 -15.10 3.03
C PHE A 207 -0.67 -15.38 3.85
#